data_d78ba9484c08e6f491823e12601c0e43
#
_entry.id   d78ba9484c08e6f491823e12601c0e43
#
_cell.length_a   1.000
_cell.length_b   1.000
_cell.length_c   1.000
_cell.angle_alpha   90.00
_cell.angle_beta   90.00
_cell.angle_gamma   90.00
#
_symmetry.space_group_name_H-M   'P 1'
#
loop_
_entity.id
_entity.type
_entity.pdbx_description
1 polymer ?
#
loop_
_entity_poly.entity_id
_entity_poly.type
_entity_poly.pdbx_seq_one_letter_code
_entity_poly.pdbx_strand_id
1 'polypeptide(L)'
;RAQAAEDMVTANTAVAADPTIKNGKASVKNLETGLYLVSVEQLVTPNYVYTFTPYLISLPNNYYSGEGTSDAWVYNLTGDNAIGLKPEQQQRTGDLIINKTLKNQNTTFGDKATFVFQIDITNGDKKESKVEALTFDKVGDQSVHLTGLPAGAVVKVTEVYSGASYDLKSDNGVETVIKANDEYSQADAPVAEVSFVNDVNDSTNGGYGVINHFELNDKGLYDIAEVR
;
A
#
# COMPACT_ATOMS: atom_id res chain seq x y z
N ARG A 1 30.33 -5.88 -7.46
CA ARG A 1 31.61 -5.43 -6.87
C ARG A 1 31.38 -4.50 -5.67
N ALA A 2 30.44 -3.55 -5.74
CA ALA A 2 30.13 -2.67 -4.62
C ALA A 2 29.57 -3.45 -3.43
N GLN A 3 28.63 -4.36 -3.64
CA GLN A 3 28.09 -5.22 -2.58
C GLN A 3 29.17 -6.06 -1.88
N ALA A 4 30.09 -6.67 -2.65
CA ALA A 4 31.19 -7.41 -2.05
C ALA A 4 32.12 -6.52 -1.21
N ALA A 5 32.30 -5.25 -1.59
CA ALA A 5 33.06 -4.29 -0.81
C ALA A 5 32.33 -3.88 0.47
N GLU A 6 31.00 -3.75 0.41
CA GLU A 6 30.16 -3.47 1.59
C GLU A 6 30.26 -4.58 2.62
N ASP A 7 30.15 -5.84 2.17
CA ASP A 7 30.30 -7.02 3.04
C ASP A 7 31.69 -7.05 3.72
N MET A 8 32.75 -6.68 2.99
CA MET A 8 34.10 -6.56 3.53
C MET A 8 34.24 -5.43 4.55
N VAL A 9 33.63 -4.26 4.29
CA VAL A 9 33.64 -3.12 5.22
C VAL A 9 32.91 -3.47 6.51
N THR A 10 31.74 -4.13 6.41
CA THR A 10 30.99 -4.61 7.58
C THR A 10 31.83 -5.55 8.45
N ALA A 11 32.59 -6.45 7.82
CA ALA A 11 33.49 -7.35 8.53
C ALA A 11 34.66 -6.65 9.23
N ASN A 12 35.15 -5.53 8.68
CA ASN A 12 36.35 -4.82 9.17
C ASN A 12 36.04 -3.52 9.96
N THR A 13 34.77 -3.09 10.04
CA THR A 13 34.31 -1.95 10.85
C THR A 13 35.02 -0.61 10.60
N ALA A 14 35.57 -0.36 9.41
CA ALA A 14 36.24 0.89 9.08
C ALA A 14 35.27 1.86 8.43
N VAL A 15 34.76 2.83 9.21
CA VAL A 15 33.96 3.97 8.69
C VAL A 15 34.84 5.21 8.62
N ALA A 16 35.06 5.73 7.42
CA ALA A 16 35.85 6.96 7.22
C ALA A 16 35.06 8.20 7.65
N ALA A 17 33.75 8.23 7.41
CA ALA A 17 32.85 9.30 7.81
C ALA A 17 31.39 8.84 7.73
N ASP A 18 30.55 9.39 8.60
CA ASP A 18 29.11 9.16 8.62
C ASP A 18 28.38 10.51 8.58
N PRO A 19 28.22 11.11 7.39
CA PRO A 19 27.63 12.43 7.27
C PRO A 19 26.10 12.36 7.27
N THR A 20 25.46 13.25 8.03
CA THR A 20 24.02 13.41 8.00
C THR A 20 23.55 14.03 6.67
N ILE A 21 22.56 13.42 6.03
CA ILE A 21 21.90 13.97 4.84
C ILE A 21 20.94 15.09 5.25
N LYS A 22 21.14 16.29 4.68
CA LYS A 22 20.25 17.44 4.85
C LYS A 22 19.81 17.96 3.49
N ASN A 23 18.48 18.10 3.30
CA ASN A 23 17.90 18.56 2.04
C ASN A 23 18.40 17.74 0.82
N GLY A 24 18.51 16.43 0.97
CA GLY A 24 18.96 15.52 -0.08
C GLY A 24 20.46 15.57 -0.38
N LYS A 25 21.27 16.24 0.44
CA LYS A 25 22.71 16.40 0.26
C LYS A 25 23.47 16.09 1.52
N ALA A 26 24.62 15.44 1.34
CA ALA A 26 25.63 15.28 2.38
C ALA A 26 27.01 15.61 1.79
N SER A 27 27.96 16.00 2.62
CA SER A 27 29.33 16.22 2.18
C SER A 27 30.33 15.81 3.26
N VAL A 28 31.41 15.20 2.81
CA VAL A 28 32.57 14.87 3.63
C VAL A 28 33.77 15.66 3.10
N LYS A 29 34.53 16.23 4.01
CA LYS A 29 35.72 17.05 3.68
C LYS A 29 36.97 16.34 4.16
N ASN A 30 38.12 16.70 3.56
CA ASN A 30 39.44 16.25 3.96
C ASN A 30 39.61 14.72 3.91
N LEU A 31 38.97 14.08 2.94
CA LEU A 31 39.25 12.69 2.64
C LEU A 31 40.63 12.54 1.98
N GLU A 32 41.37 11.53 2.36
CA GLU A 32 42.62 11.17 1.72
C GLU A 32 42.40 10.59 0.32
N THR A 33 43.44 10.45 -0.47
CA THR A 33 43.36 9.73 -1.75
C THR A 33 43.13 8.24 -1.50
N GLY A 34 42.18 7.65 -2.20
CA GLY A 34 41.85 6.25 -1.97
C GLY A 34 40.58 5.78 -2.66
N LEU A 35 40.19 4.56 -2.35
CA LEU A 35 38.93 3.95 -2.80
C LEU A 35 37.93 3.98 -1.65
N TYR A 36 36.75 4.54 -1.92
CA TYR A 36 35.68 4.70 -0.94
C TYR A 36 34.42 3.95 -1.36
N LEU A 37 33.79 3.29 -0.40
CA LEU A 37 32.45 2.80 -0.52
C LEU A 37 31.49 3.86 0.04
N VAL A 38 30.52 4.27 -0.79
CA VAL A 38 29.41 5.14 -0.38
C VAL A 38 28.16 4.27 -0.26
N SER A 39 27.62 4.16 0.93
CA SER A 39 26.36 3.47 1.21
C SER A 39 25.41 4.39 1.95
N VAL A 40 24.12 4.14 1.81
CA VAL A 40 23.04 4.87 2.53
C VAL A 40 22.13 3.82 3.12
N GLU A 41 21.79 3.99 4.39
CA GLU A 41 20.84 3.14 5.08
C GLU A 41 19.45 3.23 4.44
N GLN A 42 18.73 2.14 4.50
CA GLN A 42 17.35 2.05 4.06
C GLN A 42 16.48 3.09 4.81
N LEU A 43 15.67 3.83 4.06
CA LEU A 43 14.70 4.77 4.62
C LEU A 43 13.29 4.19 4.54
N VAL A 44 12.67 4.00 5.69
CA VAL A 44 11.27 3.58 5.80
C VAL A 44 10.40 4.79 6.11
N THR A 45 9.46 5.08 5.23
CA THR A 45 8.43 6.11 5.39
C THR A 45 7.06 5.45 5.63
N PRO A 46 6.00 6.18 5.99
CA PRO A 46 4.68 5.57 6.17
C PRO A 46 4.16 4.78 4.97
N ASN A 47 4.48 5.22 3.74
CA ASN A 47 3.91 4.63 2.52
C ASN A 47 4.95 3.93 1.64
N TYR A 48 6.24 4.18 1.83
CA TYR A 48 7.31 3.68 0.96
C TYR A 48 8.55 3.26 1.74
N VAL A 49 9.25 2.30 1.17
CA VAL A 49 10.62 1.97 1.54
C VAL A 49 11.54 2.41 0.41
N TYR A 50 12.65 3.05 0.77
CA TYR A 50 13.69 3.47 -0.16
C TYR A 50 14.97 2.71 0.16
N THR A 51 15.51 2.04 -0.84
CA THR A 51 16.80 1.36 -0.77
C THR A 51 17.78 2.04 -1.73
N PHE A 52 19.06 1.95 -1.44
CA PHE A 52 20.11 2.61 -2.21
C PHE A 52 21.18 1.59 -2.55
N THR A 53 21.52 1.50 -3.83
CA THR A 53 22.63 0.66 -4.26
C THR A 53 23.95 1.33 -3.86
N PRO A 54 24.86 0.63 -3.14
CA PRO A 54 26.14 1.20 -2.75
C PRO A 54 27.05 1.45 -3.96
N TYR A 55 27.89 2.50 -3.86
CA TYR A 55 28.82 2.92 -4.89
C TYR A 55 30.28 2.82 -4.43
N LEU A 56 31.14 2.34 -5.34
CA LEU A 56 32.59 2.48 -5.18
C LEU A 56 33.07 3.69 -5.96
N ILE A 57 33.77 4.59 -5.30
CA ILE A 57 34.39 5.78 -5.88
C ILE A 57 35.86 5.83 -5.55
N SER A 58 36.66 6.39 -6.44
CA SER A 58 38.05 6.74 -6.18
C SER A 58 38.24 8.23 -5.95
N LEU A 59 39.14 8.61 -5.08
CA LEU A 59 39.67 9.98 -4.98
C LEU A 59 41.18 9.94 -5.23
N PRO A 60 41.71 10.65 -6.23
CA PRO A 60 40.96 11.42 -7.23
C PRO A 60 40.18 10.53 -8.20
N ASN A 61 39.20 11.14 -8.84
CA ASN A 61 38.41 10.48 -9.87
C ASN A 61 38.70 11.10 -11.25
N ASN A 62 38.63 10.27 -12.30
CA ASN A 62 38.70 10.75 -13.67
C ASN A 62 37.29 10.78 -14.24
N TYR A 63 36.75 11.96 -14.42
CA TYR A 63 35.40 12.16 -14.91
C TYR A 63 35.34 12.19 -16.43
N TYR A 64 34.46 11.39 -17.01
CA TYR A 64 34.11 11.46 -18.41
C TYR A 64 33.00 12.51 -18.62
N SER A 65 33.32 13.63 -19.25
CA SER A 65 32.38 14.74 -19.48
C SER A 65 31.52 14.60 -20.75
N GLY A 66 31.60 13.48 -21.46
CA GLY A 66 30.84 13.24 -22.69
C GLY A 66 31.51 13.72 -23.98
N GLU A 67 32.47 14.64 -23.91
CA GLU A 67 33.21 15.16 -25.08
C GLU A 67 34.69 14.67 -25.16
N GLY A 68 34.95 13.52 -24.58
CA GLY A 68 36.28 12.94 -24.53
C GLY A 68 36.74 12.73 -23.09
N THR A 69 37.73 11.85 -22.87
CA THR A 69 38.34 11.68 -21.57
C THR A 69 39.13 12.94 -21.21
N SER A 70 38.72 13.62 -20.18
CA SER A 70 39.60 14.59 -19.53
C SER A 70 40.69 13.84 -18.79
N ASP A 71 41.95 14.02 -19.12
CA ASP A 71 43.08 13.48 -18.33
C ASP A 71 43.23 14.20 -16.97
N ALA A 72 42.28 15.09 -16.64
CA ALA A 72 42.30 15.83 -15.38
C ALA A 72 41.73 14.97 -14.25
N TRP A 73 42.54 14.75 -13.25
CA TRP A 73 42.12 14.15 -11.99
C TRP A 73 41.30 15.14 -11.14
N VAL A 74 40.11 14.74 -10.78
CA VAL A 74 39.18 15.55 -9.96
C VAL A 74 39.29 15.13 -8.51
N TYR A 75 39.74 16.05 -7.66
CA TYR A 75 39.85 15.84 -6.20
C TYR A 75 38.64 16.34 -5.43
N ASN A 76 37.75 17.08 -6.10
CA ASN A 76 36.56 17.66 -5.47
C ASN A 76 35.30 17.23 -6.21
N LEU A 77 34.55 16.29 -5.60
CA LEU A 77 33.31 15.71 -6.12
C LEU A 77 32.11 16.54 -5.64
N THR A 78 32.03 17.80 -6.06
CA THR A 78 30.95 18.77 -5.72
C THR A 78 30.33 19.36 -6.98
N GLY A 79 29.16 20.00 -6.85
CA GLY A 79 28.45 20.58 -7.98
C GLY A 79 28.06 19.53 -9.00
N ASP A 80 28.42 19.74 -10.25
CA ASP A 80 28.11 18.81 -11.35
C ASP A 80 28.85 17.45 -11.24
N ASN A 81 29.92 17.43 -10.45
CA ASN A 81 30.70 16.24 -10.17
C ASN A 81 30.24 15.51 -8.89
N ALA A 82 29.17 15.96 -8.27
CA ALA A 82 28.62 15.28 -7.06
C ALA A 82 28.09 13.90 -7.40
N ILE A 83 28.24 12.99 -6.44
CA ILE A 83 27.72 11.63 -6.58
C ILE A 83 26.20 11.66 -6.44
N GLY A 84 25.49 11.25 -7.50
CA GLY A 84 24.05 11.07 -7.48
C GLY A 84 23.69 9.69 -7.00
N LEU A 85 23.03 9.60 -5.85
CA LEU A 85 22.45 8.34 -5.37
C LEU A 85 21.09 8.12 -6.02
N LYS A 86 20.86 6.91 -6.50
CA LYS A 86 19.58 6.51 -7.11
C LYS A 86 18.83 5.59 -6.14
N PRO A 87 17.75 6.07 -5.50
CA PRO A 87 16.92 5.20 -4.69
C PRO A 87 16.06 4.28 -5.56
N GLU A 88 15.90 3.06 -5.09
CA GLU A 88 14.80 2.19 -5.49
C GLU A 88 13.66 2.42 -4.50
N GLN A 89 12.45 2.60 -5.02
CA GLN A 89 11.26 2.87 -4.23
C GLN A 89 10.32 1.68 -4.28
N GLN A 90 9.97 1.14 -3.13
CA GLN A 90 8.96 0.10 -2.97
C GLN A 90 7.80 0.65 -2.18
N GLN A 91 6.57 0.47 -2.69
CA GLN A 91 5.38 0.83 -1.94
C GLN A 91 5.12 -0.18 -0.83
N ARG A 92 4.86 0.31 0.36
CA ARG A 92 4.44 -0.49 1.51
C ARG A 92 3.00 -0.93 1.35
N THR A 93 2.61 -1.97 2.07
CA THR A 93 1.25 -2.52 2.02
C THR A 93 0.60 -2.53 3.39
N GLY A 94 -0.72 -2.55 3.38
CA GLY A 94 -1.54 -2.67 4.56
C GLY A 94 -2.85 -3.39 4.25
N ASP A 95 -3.68 -3.56 5.27
CA ASP A 95 -4.91 -4.32 5.20
C ASP A 95 -6.14 -3.46 5.50
N LEU A 96 -7.29 -3.93 5.05
CA LEU A 96 -8.61 -3.38 5.34
C LEU A 96 -9.52 -4.49 5.89
N ILE A 97 -10.21 -4.19 6.99
CA ILE A 97 -11.27 -5.03 7.54
C ILE A 97 -12.62 -4.34 7.30
N ILE A 98 -13.54 -5.04 6.66
CA ILE A 98 -14.93 -4.62 6.52
C ILE A 98 -15.74 -5.44 7.52
N ASN A 99 -16.19 -4.80 8.58
CA ASN A 99 -17.03 -5.41 9.60
C ASN A 99 -18.50 -5.26 9.23
N LYS A 100 -19.26 -6.34 9.35
CA LYS A 100 -20.69 -6.38 9.07
C LYS A 100 -21.45 -6.98 10.23
N THR A 101 -22.43 -6.24 10.74
CA THR A 101 -23.39 -6.71 11.76
C THR A 101 -24.78 -6.86 11.16
N LEU A 102 -25.38 -8.02 11.32
CA LEU A 102 -26.80 -8.28 11.09
C LEU A 102 -27.52 -8.35 12.43
N LYS A 103 -28.39 -7.36 12.73
CA LYS A 103 -29.10 -7.27 14.02
C LYS A 103 -30.24 -8.27 14.13
N ASN A 104 -31.10 -8.31 13.11
CA ASN A 104 -32.21 -9.23 13.04
C ASN A 104 -32.26 -9.88 11.66
N GLN A 105 -32.77 -11.11 11.58
CA GLN A 105 -32.88 -11.88 10.35
C GLN A 105 -34.35 -12.09 9.95
N ASN A 106 -34.66 -11.87 8.68
CA ASN A 106 -35.95 -12.22 8.11
C ASN A 106 -35.86 -13.62 7.52
N THR A 107 -36.49 -14.58 8.17
CA THR A 107 -36.53 -16.01 7.74
C THR A 107 -37.74 -16.33 6.88
N THR A 108 -38.60 -15.35 6.58
CA THR A 108 -39.86 -15.59 5.83
C THR A 108 -39.59 -15.97 4.36
N PHE A 109 -38.49 -15.47 3.78
CA PHE A 109 -38.17 -15.66 2.36
C PHE A 109 -36.86 -16.42 2.13
N GLY A 110 -36.38 -17.18 3.12
CA GLY A 110 -35.16 -17.98 3.06
C GLY A 110 -34.26 -17.77 4.27
N ASP A 111 -33.31 -18.68 4.42
CA ASP A 111 -32.46 -18.75 5.62
C ASP A 111 -31.18 -17.90 5.52
N LYS A 112 -30.99 -17.19 4.40
CA LYS A 112 -29.73 -16.47 4.13
C LYS A 112 -29.95 -15.01 3.81
N ALA A 113 -29.10 -14.16 4.39
CA ALA A 113 -29.03 -12.73 4.09
C ALA A 113 -27.68 -12.42 3.46
N THR A 114 -27.68 -11.92 2.23
CA THR A 114 -26.44 -11.57 1.51
C THR A 114 -26.31 -10.05 1.35
N PHE A 115 -25.13 -9.54 1.65
CA PHE A 115 -24.76 -8.13 1.53
C PHE A 115 -23.55 -8.01 0.61
N VAL A 116 -23.58 -7.04 -0.29
CA VAL A 116 -22.50 -6.83 -1.27
C VAL A 116 -21.90 -5.44 -1.08
N PHE A 117 -20.58 -5.40 -1.06
CA PHE A 117 -19.78 -4.20 -0.86
C PHE A 117 -18.95 -3.90 -2.12
N GLN A 118 -19.06 -2.69 -2.61
CA GLN A 118 -18.12 -2.13 -3.57
C GLN A 118 -17.01 -1.41 -2.82
N ILE A 119 -15.77 -1.67 -3.21
CA ILE A 119 -14.55 -1.16 -2.59
C ILE A 119 -13.76 -0.41 -3.65
N ASP A 120 -13.84 0.91 -3.62
CA ASP A 120 -13.13 1.80 -4.53
C ASP A 120 -11.81 2.24 -3.90
N ILE A 121 -10.69 1.87 -4.52
CA ILE A 121 -9.33 2.12 -4.04
C ILE A 121 -8.69 3.18 -4.93
N THR A 122 -8.24 4.28 -4.33
CA THR A 122 -7.53 5.37 -5.02
C THR A 122 -6.12 5.51 -4.45
N ASN A 123 -5.10 5.27 -5.29
CA ASN A 123 -3.69 5.41 -4.94
C ASN A 123 -3.00 6.36 -5.94
N GLY A 124 -2.92 7.65 -5.60
CA GLY A 124 -2.54 8.69 -6.54
C GLY A 124 -3.51 8.75 -7.73
N ASP A 125 -2.99 8.62 -8.94
CA ASP A 125 -3.80 8.62 -10.17
C ASP A 125 -4.40 7.25 -10.50
N LYS A 126 -4.01 6.19 -9.78
CA LYS A 126 -4.51 4.83 -10.01
C LYS A 126 -5.81 4.63 -9.25
N LYS A 127 -6.81 4.09 -9.95
CA LYS A 127 -8.11 3.73 -9.38
C LYS A 127 -8.41 2.27 -9.70
N GLU A 128 -8.86 1.55 -8.69
CA GLU A 128 -9.27 0.16 -8.77
C GLU A 128 -10.58 0.00 -8.00
N SER A 129 -11.47 -0.88 -8.46
CA SER A 129 -12.69 -1.23 -7.77
C SER A 129 -12.76 -2.73 -7.59
N LYS A 130 -13.10 -3.18 -6.39
CA LYS A 130 -13.32 -4.59 -6.02
C LYS A 130 -14.73 -4.75 -5.47
N VAL A 131 -15.23 -5.97 -5.47
CA VAL A 131 -16.51 -6.31 -4.87
C VAL A 131 -16.34 -7.51 -3.98
N GLU A 132 -16.94 -7.43 -2.79
CA GLU A 132 -16.97 -8.50 -1.80
C GLU A 132 -18.39 -8.73 -1.33
N ALA A 133 -18.70 -9.97 -0.99
CA ALA A 133 -20.02 -10.36 -0.48
C ALA A 133 -19.91 -11.14 0.83
N LEU A 134 -20.82 -10.85 1.76
CA LEU A 134 -20.99 -11.60 3.00
C LEU A 134 -22.39 -12.19 3.05
N THR A 135 -22.46 -13.48 3.37
CA THR A 135 -23.73 -14.20 3.52
C THR A 135 -23.89 -14.68 4.96
N PHE A 136 -24.99 -14.30 5.57
CA PHE A 136 -25.36 -14.65 6.94
C PHE A 136 -26.41 -15.76 6.93
N ASP A 137 -26.13 -16.84 7.67
CA ASP A 137 -27.09 -17.89 7.98
C ASP A 137 -27.84 -17.63 9.31
N LYS A 138 -27.33 -16.67 10.10
CA LYS A 138 -27.89 -16.23 11.39
C LYS A 138 -27.45 -14.81 11.70
N VAL A 139 -28.12 -14.16 12.63
CA VAL A 139 -27.74 -12.85 13.20
C VAL A 139 -26.34 -12.88 13.81
N GLY A 140 -25.67 -11.76 13.82
CA GLY A 140 -24.33 -11.60 14.41
C GLY A 140 -23.41 -10.80 13.54
N ASP A 141 -22.11 -11.01 13.75
CA ASP A 141 -21.04 -10.29 13.10
C ASP A 141 -20.25 -11.18 12.16
N GLN A 142 -19.88 -10.65 11.01
CA GLN A 142 -18.92 -11.24 10.08
C GLN A 142 -17.99 -10.14 9.56
N SER A 143 -16.84 -10.52 9.03
CA SER A 143 -15.91 -9.57 8.42
C SER A 143 -15.28 -10.13 7.15
N VAL A 144 -14.94 -9.22 6.24
CA VAL A 144 -14.05 -9.46 5.10
C VAL A 144 -12.71 -8.82 5.41
N HIS A 145 -11.65 -9.55 5.14
CA HIS A 145 -10.27 -9.08 5.32
C HIS A 145 -9.58 -9.01 3.95
N LEU A 146 -9.30 -7.79 3.50
CA LEU A 146 -8.54 -7.51 2.28
C LEU A 146 -7.09 -7.21 2.67
N THR A 147 -6.15 -7.91 2.07
CA THR A 147 -4.73 -7.80 2.39
C THR A 147 -3.92 -7.22 1.23
N GLY A 148 -2.74 -6.66 1.55
CA GLY A 148 -1.80 -6.21 0.54
C GLY A 148 -2.22 -4.96 -0.23
N LEU A 149 -3.09 -4.13 0.35
CA LEU A 149 -3.50 -2.86 -0.25
C LEU A 149 -2.37 -1.83 -0.14
N PRO A 150 -2.22 -0.92 -1.14
CA PRO A 150 -1.17 0.09 -1.09
C PRO A 150 -1.31 1.01 0.12
N ALA A 151 -0.28 1.14 0.95
CA ALA A 151 -0.27 2.08 2.06
C ALA A 151 -0.40 3.53 1.55
N GLY A 152 -1.24 4.33 2.20
CA GLY A 152 -1.59 5.68 1.78
C GLY A 152 -2.75 5.76 0.77
N ALA A 153 -3.23 4.63 0.25
CA ALA A 153 -4.42 4.64 -0.60
C ALA A 153 -5.66 5.04 0.19
N VAL A 154 -6.51 5.85 -0.42
CA VAL A 154 -7.86 6.15 0.07
C VAL A 154 -8.79 5.07 -0.43
N VAL A 155 -9.52 4.44 0.48
CA VAL A 155 -10.49 3.41 0.16
C VAL A 155 -11.87 3.87 0.59
N LYS A 156 -12.83 3.81 -0.34
CA LYS A 156 -14.24 4.02 -0.09
C LYS A 156 -14.98 2.70 -0.20
N VAL A 157 -15.66 2.32 0.87
CA VAL A 157 -16.49 1.12 0.90
C VAL A 157 -17.96 1.51 0.90
N THR A 158 -18.71 0.95 -0.03
CA THR A 158 -20.14 1.21 -0.20
C THR A 158 -20.90 -0.11 -0.17
N GLU A 159 -21.87 -0.26 0.71
CA GLU A 159 -22.81 -1.36 0.60
C GLU A 159 -23.75 -1.09 -0.56
N VAL A 160 -23.63 -1.86 -1.62
CA VAL A 160 -24.40 -1.67 -2.88
C VAL A 160 -25.61 -2.59 -2.97
N TYR A 161 -25.68 -3.60 -2.10
CA TYR A 161 -26.81 -4.50 -2.03
C TYR A 161 -27.02 -5.03 -0.61
N SER A 162 -28.22 -4.92 -0.11
CA SER A 162 -28.64 -5.40 1.23
C SER A 162 -29.80 -6.40 1.19
N GLY A 163 -30.32 -6.69 0.01
CA GLY A 163 -31.57 -7.45 -0.12
C GLY A 163 -32.82 -6.62 0.15
N ALA A 164 -33.97 -7.10 -0.30
CA ALA A 164 -35.24 -6.38 -0.17
C ALA A 164 -35.78 -6.31 1.28
N SER A 165 -35.30 -7.18 2.17
CA SER A 165 -35.78 -7.31 3.55
C SER A 165 -34.95 -6.57 4.59
N TYR A 166 -33.91 -5.85 4.18
CA TYR A 166 -32.97 -5.24 5.11
C TYR A 166 -32.70 -3.78 4.75
N ASP A 167 -32.59 -2.96 5.79
CA ASP A 167 -32.15 -1.57 5.69
C ASP A 167 -30.74 -1.43 6.29
N LEU A 168 -29.92 -0.66 5.64
CA LEU A 168 -28.65 -0.19 6.22
C LEU A 168 -28.95 0.83 7.32
N LYS A 169 -28.43 0.58 8.52
CA LYS A 169 -28.63 1.42 9.73
C LYS A 169 -27.36 2.16 10.14
N SER A 170 -26.29 2.05 9.40
CA SER A 170 -25.03 2.80 9.54
C SER A 170 -24.84 3.74 8.36
N ASP A 171 -23.79 4.54 8.40
CA ASP A 171 -23.35 5.34 7.25
C ASP A 171 -22.99 4.42 6.07
N ASN A 172 -23.19 4.92 4.86
CA ASN A 172 -22.80 4.24 3.62
C ASN A 172 -21.75 5.07 2.87
N GLY A 173 -20.93 4.39 2.06
CA GLY A 173 -19.83 5.05 1.35
C GLY A 173 -18.74 5.55 2.30
N VAL A 174 -18.37 4.73 3.28
CA VAL A 174 -17.38 5.07 4.32
C VAL A 174 -15.99 5.08 3.72
N GLU A 175 -15.24 6.15 3.98
CA GLU A 175 -13.87 6.31 3.51
C GLU A 175 -12.85 6.06 4.64
N THR A 176 -11.74 5.42 4.29
CA THR A 176 -10.59 5.22 5.18
C THR A 176 -9.29 5.27 4.38
N VAL A 177 -8.17 5.40 5.08
CA VAL A 177 -6.83 5.39 4.48
C VAL A 177 -6.09 4.14 4.92
N ILE A 178 -5.52 3.42 3.97
CA ILE A 178 -4.72 2.23 4.26
C ILE A 178 -3.43 2.63 4.96
N LYS A 179 -3.18 2.04 6.12
CA LYS A 179 -1.93 2.18 6.88
C LYS A 179 -1.08 0.94 6.66
N ALA A 180 0.23 1.14 6.56
CA ALA A 180 1.13 0.00 6.41
C ALA A 180 1.12 -0.89 7.66
N ASN A 181 0.98 -2.20 7.44
CA ASN A 181 1.12 -3.25 8.45
C ASN A 181 2.02 -4.40 7.95
N ASP A 182 2.91 -4.09 7.02
CA ASP A 182 3.91 -4.97 6.46
C ASP A 182 5.06 -5.26 7.43
N GLU A 183 6.09 -5.95 6.95
CA GLU A 183 7.28 -6.35 7.73
C GLU A 183 8.07 -5.20 8.33
N TYR A 184 7.91 -3.97 7.81
CA TYR A 184 8.54 -2.75 8.34
C TYR A 184 7.70 -2.07 9.41
N SER A 185 6.52 -2.59 9.72
CA SER A 185 5.61 -2.04 10.72
C SER A 185 5.86 -2.66 12.08
N GLN A 186 5.46 -1.96 13.14
CA GLN A 186 5.44 -2.55 14.48
C GLN A 186 4.35 -3.62 14.57
N ALA A 187 4.50 -4.58 15.48
CA ALA A 187 3.58 -5.71 15.63
C ALA A 187 2.11 -5.30 15.81
N ASP A 188 1.87 -4.15 16.46
CA ASP A 188 0.53 -3.64 16.74
C ASP A 188 0.11 -2.51 15.78
N ALA A 189 0.62 -2.50 14.54
CA ALA A 189 0.25 -1.49 13.56
C ALA A 189 -1.27 -1.51 13.31
N PRO A 190 -1.95 -0.35 13.36
CA PRO A 190 -3.39 -0.31 13.22
C PRO A 190 -3.81 -0.68 11.80
N VAL A 191 -4.71 -1.65 11.68
CA VAL A 191 -5.38 -2.02 10.42
C VAL A 191 -6.51 -1.02 10.14
N ALA A 192 -6.75 -0.68 8.88
CA ALA A 192 -7.89 0.14 8.49
C ALA A 192 -9.18 -0.67 8.64
N GLU A 193 -10.22 -0.08 9.26
CA GLU A 193 -11.49 -0.74 9.49
C GLU A 193 -12.66 0.15 9.08
N VAL A 194 -13.70 -0.48 8.54
CA VAL A 194 -15.00 0.14 8.29
C VAL A 194 -16.10 -0.80 8.77
N SER A 195 -17.24 -0.25 9.19
CA SER A 195 -18.31 -1.04 9.80
C SER A 195 -19.66 -0.70 9.20
N PHE A 196 -20.46 -1.74 8.94
CA PHE A 196 -21.81 -1.64 8.42
C PHE A 196 -22.77 -2.43 9.29
N VAL A 197 -23.93 -1.87 9.54
CA VAL A 197 -25.00 -2.48 10.35
C VAL A 197 -26.28 -2.53 9.56
N ASN A 198 -26.87 -3.72 9.40
CA ASN A 198 -28.20 -3.85 8.82
C ASN A 198 -29.19 -4.44 9.81
N ASP A 199 -30.42 -4.08 9.59
CA ASP A 199 -31.56 -4.60 10.34
C ASP A 199 -32.70 -4.93 9.40
N VAL A 200 -33.62 -5.76 9.82
CA VAL A 200 -34.85 -6.04 9.05
C VAL A 200 -35.62 -4.74 8.83
N ASN A 201 -36.08 -4.52 7.61
CA ASN A 201 -37.02 -3.45 7.37
C ASN A 201 -38.43 -3.89 7.78
N ASP A 202 -39.16 -3.02 8.47
CA ASP A 202 -40.54 -3.26 8.91
C ASP A 202 -41.57 -3.10 7.75
N SER A 203 -41.10 -2.95 6.52
CA SER A 203 -42.00 -2.86 5.39
C SER A 203 -42.63 -4.22 5.12
N THR A 204 -43.86 -4.36 5.53
CA THR A 204 -44.77 -5.49 5.25
C THR A 204 -45.16 -5.56 3.78
N ASN A 205 -44.32 -5.11 2.89
CA ASN A 205 -44.52 -5.32 1.48
C ASN A 205 -44.38 -6.81 1.21
N GLY A 206 -45.52 -7.48 1.06
CA GLY A 206 -45.59 -8.79 0.41
C GLY A 206 -45.04 -8.67 -1.01
N GLY A 207 -43.81 -8.25 -1.11
CA GLY A 207 -43.08 -8.05 -2.36
C GLY A 207 -42.55 -9.37 -2.83
N TYR A 208 -42.79 -9.67 -4.04
CA TYR A 208 -42.07 -10.71 -4.77
C TYR A 208 -40.57 -10.40 -4.67
N GLY A 209 -39.80 -11.30 -4.06
CA GLY A 209 -38.37 -11.17 -4.01
C GLY A 209 -37.81 -11.24 -5.43
N VAL A 210 -37.26 -10.14 -5.91
CA VAL A 210 -36.46 -10.17 -7.14
C VAL A 210 -35.06 -10.62 -6.75
N ILE A 211 -34.68 -11.82 -7.16
CA ILE A 211 -33.32 -12.30 -7.00
C ILE A 211 -32.54 -11.88 -8.24
N ASN A 212 -31.63 -10.97 -8.08
CA ASN A 212 -30.69 -10.59 -9.13
C ASN A 212 -29.45 -11.45 -8.99
N HIS A 213 -29.13 -12.21 -10.02
CA HIS A 213 -27.85 -12.91 -10.14
C HIS A 213 -26.84 -11.98 -10.83
N PHE A 214 -25.74 -11.72 -10.16
CA PHE A 214 -24.65 -10.93 -10.71
C PHE A 214 -23.50 -11.87 -11.06
N GLU A 215 -22.98 -11.75 -12.25
CA GLU A 215 -21.75 -12.45 -12.69
C GLU A 215 -20.62 -11.45 -12.88
N LEU A 216 -19.42 -11.84 -12.43
CA LEU A 216 -18.22 -11.04 -12.62
C LEU A 216 -17.80 -11.13 -14.09
N ASN A 217 -17.74 -10.00 -14.78
CA ASN A 217 -17.27 -9.94 -16.15
C ASN A 217 -15.74 -9.85 -16.25
N ASP A 218 -15.20 -9.97 -17.45
CA ASP A 218 -13.76 -9.93 -17.74
C ASP A 218 -13.09 -8.59 -17.35
N LYS A 219 -13.87 -7.55 -17.05
CA LYS A 219 -13.39 -6.24 -16.62
C LYS A 219 -13.41 -6.09 -15.08
N GLY A 220 -13.76 -7.14 -14.34
CA GLY A 220 -13.88 -7.11 -12.89
C GLY A 220 -15.13 -6.36 -12.40
N LEU A 221 -16.13 -6.16 -13.24
CA LEU A 221 -17.42 -5.56 -12.89
C LEU A 221 -18.49 -6.64 -12.84
N TYR A 222 -19.52 -6.44 -11.99
CA TYR A 222 -20.66 -7.33 -11.93
C TYR A 222 -21.73 -6.90 -12.94
N ASP A 223 -22.10 -7.84 -13.81
CA ASP A 223 -23.25 -7.72 -14.70
C ASP A 223 -24.43 -8.52 -14.13
N ILE A 224 -25.65 -8.03 -14.36
CA ILE A 224 -26.87 -8.79 -14.01
C ILE A 224 -26.99 -9.95 -14.98
N ALA A 225 -26.80 -11.17 -14.50
CA ALA A 225 -26.89 -12.38 -15.32
C ALA A 225 -28.36 -12.86 -15.49
N GLU A 226 -29.19 -12.72 -14.45
CA GLU A 226 -30.59 -13.15 -14.49
C GLU A 226 -31.42 -12.36 -13.47
N VAL A 227 -32.64 -11.97 -13.88
CA VAL A 227 -33.67 -11.41 -13.00
C VAL A 227 -34.82 -12.40 -12.92
N ARG A 228 -35.09 -12.96 -11.76
CA ARG A 228 -36.22 -13.85 -11.49
C ARG A 228 -37.18 -13.28 -10.47
#